data_4ce16d65047dca4fdd9f850d0349e15e
#
_entry.id   4ce16d65047dca4fdd9f850d0349e15e
#
_cell.length_a   1.000
_cell.length_b   1.000
_cell.length_c   1.000
_cell.angle_alpha   90.00
_cell.angle_beta   90.00
_cell.angle_gamma   90.00
#
_symmetry.space_group_name_H-M   'P 1'
#
loop_
_entity.id
_entity.type
_entity.pdbx_description
1 polymer ?
#
loop_
_entity_poly.entity_id
_entity_poly.type
_entity_poly.pdbx_seq_one_letter_code
_entity_poly.pdbx_strand_id
1 'polypeptide(L)'
;MNAPLIWIGIPLILAILLWLPSRTKVTAFLGGISALFLAASAWFIPIDTAIRISDALSLKIAVSIDILGRQISITPADKPLLALLYGMAAIWFFGSSAAGIARRLVPLGMGILALFIASLSVKPFLYAALIIETAILIA
;
A
#
# COMPACT_ATOMS: atom_id res chain seq x y z
N MET A 1 3.86 15.84 -1.18
CA MET A 1 3.20 14.51 -1.06
C MET A 1 3.78 13.78 0.14
N ASN A 2 2.99 12.99 0.87
CA ASN A 2 3.46 12.30 2.07
C ASN A 2 3.60 10.80 1.79
N ALA A 3 4.66 10.17 2.31
CA ALA A 3 4.92 8.76 2.15
C ALA A 3 3.73 7.87 2.56
N PRO A 4 3.05 8.08 3.70
CA PRO A 4 1.87 7.30 4.06
C PRO A 4 0.71 7.39 3.07
N LEU A 5 0.51 8.54 2.40
CA LEU A 5 -0.53 8.65 1.38
C LEU A 5 -0.26 7.78 0.15
N ILE A 6 1.00 7.58 -0.19
CA ILE A 6 1.40 6.73 -1.33
C ILE A 6 1.20 5.26 -0.99
N TRP A 7 1.80 4.79 0.12
CA TRP A 7 1.87 3.35 0.42
C TRP A 7 0.75 2.82 1.33
N ILE A 8 -0.13 3.69 1.82
CA ILE A 8 -1.34 3.29 2.55
C ILE A 8 -2.60 3.80 1.83
N GLY A 9 -2.63 5.08 1.47
CA GLY A 9 -3.81 5.70 0.85
C GLY A 9 -4.11 5.17 -0.54
N ILE A 10 -3.10 5.10 -1.43
CA ILE A 10 -3.28 4.57 -2.79
C ILE A 10 -3.77 3.12 -2.77
N PRO A 11 -3.18 2.18 -2.01
CA PRO A 11 -3.68 0.81 -1.96
C PRO A 11 -5.12 0.70 -1.41
N LEU A 12 -5.52 1.54 -0.45
CA LEU A 12 -6.92 1.57 0.02
C LEU A 12 -7.88 1.99 -1.08
N ILE A 13 -7.54 3.01 -1.85
CA ILE A 13 -8.34 3.43 -3.02
C ILE A 13 -8.38 2.32 -4.07
N LEU A 14 -7.24 1.69 -4.36
CA LEU A 14 -7.16 0.57 -5.29
C LEU A 14 -7.98 -0.63 -4.81
N ALA A 15 -8.03 -0.91 -3.52
CA ALA A 15 -8.86 -1.97 -2.95
C ALA A 15 -10.35 -1.75 -3.32
N ILE A 16 -10.83 -0.51 -3.23
CA ILE A 16 -12.20 -0.16 -3.61
C ILE A 16 -12.39 -0.27 -5.13
N LEU A 17 -11.47 0.25 -5.92
CA LEU A 17 -11.55 0.23 -7.39
C LEU A 17 -11.50 -1.19 -7.96
N LEU A 18 -10.76 -2.10 -7.33
CA LEU A 18 -10.64 -3.50 -7.74
C LEU A 18 -11.93 -4.33 -7.53
N TRP A 19 -12.96 -3.77 -6.89
CA TRP A 19 -14.29 -4.36 -6.85
C TRP A 19 -15.09 -4.17 -8.15
N LEU A 20 -14.73 -3.17 -8.99
CA LEU A 20 -15.45 -2.86 -10.22
C LEU A 20 -15.33 -3.97 -11.29
N PRO A 21 -14.14 -4.56 -11.56
CA PRO A 21 -14.01 -5.58 -12.60
C PRO A 21 -14.85 -6.82 -12.30
N SER A 22 -15.66 -7.26 -13.25
CA SER A 22 -16.51 -8.46 -13.10
C SER A 22 -15.76 -9.77 -13.37
N ARG A 23 -14.61 -9.70 -14.05
CA ARG A 23 -13.82 -10.87 -14.49
C ARG A 23 -12.67 -11.15 -13.54
N THR A 24 -12.62 -12.36 -12.98
CA THR A 24 -11.57 -12.82 -12.06
C THR A 24 -10.14 -12.61 -12.58
N LYS A 25 -9.89 -12.95 -13.84
CA LYS A 25 -8.57 -12.77 -14.47
C LYS A 25 -8.15 -11.30 -14.56
N VAL A 26 -9.10 -10.41 -14.89
CA VAL A 26 -8.83 -8.96 -14.97
C VAL A 26 -8.51 -8.40 -13.60
N THR A 27 -9.27 -8.78 -12.56
CA THR A 27 -9.01 -8.36 -11.18
C THR A 27 -7.64 -8.82 -10.70
N ALA A 28 -7.27 -10.09 -10.95
CA ALA A 28 -5.96 -10.63 -10.61
C ALA A 28 -4.82 -9.85 -11.29
N PHE A 29 -4.97 -9.60 -12.59
CA PHE A 29 -3.96 -8.92 -13.39
C PHE A 29 -3.78 -7.47 -12.95
N LEU A 30 -4.88 -6.72 -12.80
CA LEU A 30 -4.83 -5.33 -12.33
C LEU A 30 -4.28 -5.23 -10.91
N GLY A 31 -4.72 -6.10 -10.00
CA GLY A 31 -4.20 -6.13 -8.63
C GLY A 31 -2.72 -6.48 -8.56
N GLY A 32 -2.30 -7.50 -9.34
CA GLY A 32 -0.90 -7.89 -9.42
C GLY A 32 0.01 -6.79 -9.97
N ILE A 33 -0.40 -6.14 -11.06
CA ILE A 33 0.35 -5.00 -11.63
C ILE A 33 0.39 -3.83 -10.64
N SER A 34 -0.73 -3.50 -10.01
CA SER A 34 -0.78 -2.40 -9.04
C SER A 34 0.15 -2.67 -7.86
N ALA A 35 0.15 -3.89 -7.32
CA ALA A 35 1.05 -4.27 -6.23
C ALA A 35 2.52 -4.25 -6.67
N LEU A 36 2.83 -4.73 -7.87
CA LEU A 36 4.18 -4.68 -8.42
C LEU A 36 4.66 -3.23 -8.61
N PHE A 37 3.78 -2.36 -9.10
CA PHE A 37 4.08 -0.94 -9.23
C PHE A 37 4.36 -0.28 -7.87
N LEU A 38 3.58 -0.62 -6.83
CA LEU A 38 3.80 -0.14 -5.47
C LEU A 38 5.12 -0.67 -4.89
N ALA A 39 5.47 -1.93 -5.16
CA ALA A 39 6.76 -2.50 -4.76
C ALA A 39 7.92 -1.76 -5.42
N ALA A 40 7.86 -1.55 -6.73
CA ALA A 40 8.85 -0.80 -7.47
C ALA A 40 8.95 0.65 -6.98
N SER A 41 7.81 1.31 -6.76
CA SER A 41 7.78 2.67 -6.23
C SER A 41 8.44 2.77 -4.84
N ALA A 42 8.21 1.78 -3.97
CA ALA A 42 8.85 1.73 -2.65
C ALA A 42 10.37 1.62 -2.74
N TRP A 43 10.88 0.91 -3.74
CA TRP A 43 12.31 0.75 -3.95
C TRP A 43 12.96 2.01 -4.57
N PHE A 44 12.38 2.53 -5.63
CA PHE A 44 12.99 3.60 -6.44
C PHE A 44 12.71 5.01 -5.95
N ILE A 45 11.53 5.26 -5.35
CA ILE A 45 11.18 6.61 -4.93
C ILE A 45 11.94 6.98 -3.65
N PRO A 46 12.75 8.04 -3.63
CA PRO A 46 13.41 8.49 -2.43
C PRO A 46 12.43 9.18 -1.47
N ILE A 47 12.48 8.79 -0.20
CA ILE A 47 11.71 9.39 0.89
C ILE A 47 12.61 10.42 1.57
N ASP A 48 12.04 11.58 1.95
CA ASP A 48 12.71 12.70 2.64
C ASP A 48 13.80 13.43 1.84
N THR A 49 13.99 13.12 0.59
CA THR A 49 14.88 13.87 -0.30
C THR A 49 14.07 14.69 -1.31
N ALA A 50 14.55 15.90 -1.60
CA ALA A 50 13.93 16.73 -2.64
C ALA A 50 14.35 16.24 -4.02
N ILE A 51 13.37 15.75 -4.79
CA ILE A 51 13.58 15.43 -6.21
C ILE A 51 13.41 16.74 -6.99
N ARG A 52 14.48 17.25 -7.57
CA ARG A 52 14.40 18.38 -8.52
C ARG A 52 13.93 17.85 -9.87
N ILE A 53 12.74 18.24 -10.26
CA ILE A 53 12.17 17.90 -11.58
C ILE A 53 12.52 19.01 -12.58
N SER A 54 12.64 20.27 -12.11
CA SER A 54 13.04 21.44 -12.87
C SER A 54 13.56 22.50 -11.90
N ASP A 55 14.24 23.54 -12.40
CA ASP A 55 14.74 24.66 -11.58
C ASP A 55 13.62 25.39 -10.80
N ALA A 56 12.37 25.27 -11.25
CA ALA A 56 11.19 25.85 -10.61
C ALA A 56 10.35 24.86 -9.78
N LEU A 57 10.59 23.54 -9.86
CA LEU A 57 9.75 22.51 -9.23
C LEU A 57 10.62 21.49 -8.48
N SER A 58 10.57 21.56 -7.15
CA SER A 58 11.11 20.53 -6.27
C SER A 58 9.98 19.78 -5.57
N LEU A 59 9.96 18.46 -5.67
CA LEU A 59 8.98 17.58 -5.03
C LEU A 59 9.66 16.89 -3.85
N LYS A 60 9.21 17.19 -2.63
CA LYS A 60 9.67 16.51 -1.42
C LYS A 60 8.57 15.57 -0.93
N ILE A 61 8.92 14.30 -0.71
CA ILE A 61 8.02 13.33 -0.09
C ILE A 61 8.28 13.36 1.41
N ALA A 62 7.33 13.91 2.17
CA ALA A 62 7.43 13.98 3.62
C ALA A 62 7.26 12.61 4.26
N VAL A 63 8.03 12.35 5.32
CA VAL A 63 8.09 11.08 6.04
C VAL A 63 6.78 10.77 6.78
N SER A 64 6.08 11.79 7.26
CA SER A 64 4.93 11.62 8.15
C SER A 64 3.71 12.42 7.73
N ILE A 65 2.57 11.97 8.21
CA ILE A 65 1.29 12.65 8.18
C ILE A 65 0.63 12.54 9.54
N ASP A 66 -0.02 13.62 10.00
CA ASP A 66 -0.80 13.62 11.22
C ASP A 66 -2.28 13.48 10.87
N ILE A 67 -2.91 12.41 11.38
CA ILE A 67 -4.33 12.13 11.18
C ILE A 67 -4.97 11.98 12.55
N LEU A 68 -5.95 12.81 12.88
CA LEU A 68 -6.68 12.79 14.16
C LEU A 68 -5.75 12.79 15.39
N GLY A 69 -4.68 13.60 15.35
CA GLY A 69 -3.69 13.67 16.42
C GLY A 69 -2.76 12.44 16.52
N ARG A 70 -2.71 11.61 15.48
CA ARG A 70 -1.85 10.43 15.38
C ARG A 70 -0.85 10.62 14.26
N GLN A 71 0.41 10.35 14.54
CA GLN A 71 1.46 10.40 13.55
C GLN A 71 1.61 9.04 12.87
N ILE A 72 1.43 9.01 11.56
CA ILE A 72 1.78 7.87 10.70
C ILE A 72 3.06 8.24 9.98
N SER A 73 4.12 7.46 10.17
CA SER A 73 5.44 7.76 9.60
C SER A 73 6.02 6.57 8.86
N ILE A 74 6.45 6.79 7.62
CA ILE A 74 7.18 5.83 6.80
C ILE A 74 8.56 6.43 6.49
N THR A 75 9.60 5.77 6.93
CA THR A 75 10.98 6.21 6.83
C THR A 75 11.70 5.53 5.66
N PRO A 76 12.87 6.04 5.23
CA PRO A 76 13.70 5.35 4.24
C PRO A 76 14.10 3.93 4.64
N ALA A 77 14.18 3.63 5.95
CA ALA A 77 14.49 2.30 6.46
C ALA A 77 13.39 1.27 6.20
N ASP A 78 12.14 1.73 6.01
CA ASP A 78 10.97 0.85 5.78
C ASP A 78 10.83 0.44 4.30
N LYS A 79 11.60 1.03 3.38
CA LYS A 79 11.54 0.75 1.93
C LYS A 79 11.68 -0.73 1.57
N PRO A 80 12.68 -1.47 2.09
CA PRO A 80 12.82 -2.90 1.77
C PRO A 80 11.61 -3.71 2.22
N LEU A 81 11.06 -3.38 3.39
CA LEU A 81 9.86 -4.05 3.92
C LEU A 81 8.64 -3.80 3.04
N LEU A 82 8.42 -2.54 2.63
CA LEU A 82 7.33 -2.17 1.72
C LEU A 82 7.47 -2.88 0.37
N ALA A 83 8.67 -2.87 -0.21
CA ALA A 83 8.94 -3.54 -1.49
C ALA A 83 8.69 -5.04 -1.39
N LEU A 84 9.11 -5.68 -0.28
CA LEU A 84 8.88 -7.10 -0.02
C LEU A 84 7.39 -7.41 0.10
N LEU A 85 6.65 -6.67 0.93
CA LEU A 85 5.23 -6.89 1.18
C LEU A 85 4.40 -6.75 -0.11
N TYR A 86 4.60 -5.68 -0.86
CA TYR A 86 3.91 -5.47 -2.14
C TYR A 86 4.37 -6.45 -3.21
N GLY A 87 5.64 -6.83 -3.25
CA GLY A 87 6.17 -7.84 -4.16
C GLY A 87 5.56 -9.22 -3.92
N MET A 88 5.46 -9.65 -2.67
CA MET A 88 4.79 -10.91 -2.31
C MET A 88 3.30 -10.86 -2.63
N ALA A 89 2.63 -9.73 -2.35
CA ALA A 89 1.23 -9.54 -2.70
C ALA A 89 1.00 -9.63 -4.22
N ALA A 90 1.90 -9.07 -5.03
CA ALA A 90 1.81 -9.17 -6.49
C ALA A 90 1.83 -10.62 -6.96
N ILE A 91 2.78 -11.44 -6.47
CA ILE A 91 2.86 -12.88 -6.77
C ILE A 91 1.57 -13.59 -6.37
N TRP A 92 1.08 -13.31 -5.16
CA TRP A 92 -0.15 -13.89 -4.65
C TRP A 92 -1.38 -13.52 -5.49
N PHE A 93 -1.50 -12.26 -5.88
CA PHE A 93 -2.61 -11.77 -6.69
C PHE A 93 -2.61 -12.39 -8.10
N PHE A 94 -1.46 -12.51 -8.75
CA PHE A 94 -1.35 -13.23 -10.02
C PHE A 94 -1.75 -14.70 -9.86
N GLY A 95 -1.25 -15.38 -8.81
CA GLY A 95 -1.57 -16.77 -8.53
C GLY A 95 -3.04 -17.03 -8.22
N SER A 96 -3.75 -16.06 -7.61
CA SER A 96 -5.16 -16.20 -7.25
C SER A 96 -6.10 -16.38 -8.46
N SER A 97 -5.64 -16.01 -9.67
CA SER A 97 -6.39 -16.23 -10.90
C SER A 97 -6.54 -17.72 -11.22
N ALA A 98 -5.53 -18.53 -10.90
CA ALA A 98 -5.54 -19.98 -11.12
C ALA A 98 -6.56 -20.68 -10.21
N ALA A 99 -6.73 -20.18 -8.97
CA ALA A 99 -7.71 -20.68 -8.01
C ALA A 99 -9.14 -20.17 -8.24
N GLY A 100 -9.34 -19.23 -9.18
CA GLY A 100 -10.65 -18.64 -9.47
C GLY A 100 -11.22 -17.70 -8.41
N ILE A 101 -10.44 -17.36 -7.37
CA ILE A 101 -10.88 -16.58 -6.19
C ILE A 101 -10.46 -15.10 -6.25
N ALA A 102 -9.73 -14.68 -7.27
CA ALA A 102 -9.13 -13.35 -7.36
C ALA A 102 -10.14 -12.20 -7.21
N ARG A 103 -11.39 -12.38 -7.62
CA ARG A 103 -12.42 -11.33 -7.59
C ARG A 103 -12.70 -10.80 -6.17
N ARG A 104 -12.59 -11.66 -5.16
CA ARG A 104 -12.78 -11.28 -3.75
C ARG A 104 -11.44 -11.11 -3.03
N LEU A 105 -10.52 -12.03 -3.27
CA LEU A 105 -9.24 -12.07 -2.59
C LEU A 105 -8.36 -10.86 -2.89
N VAL A 106 -8.34 -10.39 -4.14
CA VAL A 106 -7.45 -9.28 -4.53
C VAL A 106 -7.85 -7.95 -3.91
N PRO A 107 -9.12 -7.48 -4.00
CA PRO A 107 -9.50 -6.23 -3.37
C PRO A 107 -9.39 -6.28 -1.84
N LEU A 108 -9.84 -7.38 -1.20
CA LEU A 108 -9.69 -7.56 0.25
C LEU A 108 -8.23 -7.62 0.66
N GLY A 109 -7.42 -8.40 -0.04
CA GLY A 109 -5.99 -8.54 0.22
C GLY A 109 -5.22 -7.22 0.09
N MET A 110 -5.58 -6.38 -0.90
CA MET A 110 -4.98 -5.05 -1.06
C MET A 110 -5.35 -4.14 0.13
N GLY A 111 -6.62 -4.18 0.57
CA GLY A 111 -7.08 -3.42 1.74
C GLY A 111 -6.39 -3.86 3.04
N ILE A 112 -6.34 -5.17 3.28
CA ILE A 112 -5.67 -5.75 4.45
C ILE A 112 -4.19 -5.40 4.47
N LEU A 113 -3.51 -5.47 3.32
CA LEU A 113 -2.10 -5.10 3.19
C LEU A 113 -1.87 -3.63 3.53
N ALA A 114 -2.73 -2.73 3.05
CA ALA A 114 -2.65 -1.32 3.37
C ALA A 114 -2.84 -1.05 4.88
N LEU A 115 -3.81 -1.72 5.51
CA LEU A 115 -4.03 -1.61 6.96
C LEU A 115 -2.85 -2.21 7.75
N PHE A 116 -2.27 -3.30 7.29
CA PHE A 116 -1.08 -3.89 7.90
C PHE A 116 0.11 -2.92 7.87
N ILE A 117 0.36 -2.27 6.73
CA ILE A 117 1.41 -1.24 6.63
C ILE A 117 1.08 -0.04 7.53
N ALA A 118 -0.20 0.37 7.61
CA ALA A 118 -0.62 1.43 8.52
C ALA A 118 -0.35 1.07 9.98
N SER A 119 -0.60 -0.17 10.39
CA SER A 119 -0.34 -0.63 11.75
C SER A 119 1.14 -0.60 12.14
N LEU A 120 2.02 -0.89 11.18
CA LEU A 120 3.48 -0.80 11.39
C LEU A 120 3.99 0.65 11.43
N SER A 121 3.27 1.58 10.82
CA SER A 121 3.69 2.98 10.63
C SER A 121 3.10 3.94 11.67
N VAL A 122 2.08 3.52 12.43
CA VAL A 122 1.36 4.40 13.38
C VAL A 122 2.15 4.61 14.67
N LYS A 123 2.17 5.86 15.14
CA LYS A 123 2.77 6.22 16.43
C LYS A 123 1.75 6.99 17.29
N PRO A 124 1.61 6.68 18.59
CA PRO A 124 2.25 5.57 19.31
C PRO A 124 1.68 4.20 18.91
N PHE A 125 2.49 3.16 19.04
CA PHE A 125 2.21 1.79 18.58
C PHE A 125 0.94 1.15 19.23
N LEU A 126 0.44 1.73 20.29
CA LEU A 126 -0.82 1.29 20.95
C LEU A 126 -2.00 1.21 19.96
N TYR A 127 -2.02 2.06 18.95
CA TYR A 127 -3.09 2.08 17.93
C TYR A 127 -2.92 1.04 16.83
N ALA A 128 -1.75 0.41 16.74
CA ALA A 128 -1.53 -0.69 15.80
C ALA A 128 -2.49 -1.86 16.07
N ALA A 129 -2.78 -2.15 17.33
CA ALA A 129 -3.73 -3.20 17.72
C ALA A 129 -5.12 -2.97 17.10
N LEU A 130 -5.66 -1.75 17.20
CA LEU A 130 -6.97 -1.40 16.63
C LEU A 130 -6.99 -1.51 15.09
N ILE A 131 -5.91 -1.14 14.43
CA ILE A 131 -5.79 -1.27 12.97
C ILE A 131 -5.72 -2.75 12.57
N ILE A 132 -4.98 -3.56 13.34
CA ILE A 132 -4.89 -5.02 13.09
C ILE A 132 -6.25 -5.68 13.31
N GLU A 133 -6.97 -5.34 14.36
CA GLU A 133 -8.34 -5.84 14.59
C GLU A 133 -9.27 -5.48 13.43
N THR A 134 -9.17 -4.24 12.93
CA THR A 134 -9.94 -3.82 11.74
C THR A 134 -9.58 -4.66 10.52
N ALA A 135 -8.30 -4.95 10.30
CA ALA A 135 -7.86 -5.78 9.19
C ALA A 135 -8.39 -7.22 9.31
N ILE A 136 -8.40 -7.78 10.52
CA ILE A 136 -8.94 -9.12 10.80
C ILE A 136 -10.46 -9.17 10.57
N LEU A 137 -11.20 -8.13 10.93
CA LEU A 137 -12.65 -8.06 10.70
C LEU A 137 -13.03 -7.99 9.22
N ILE A 138 -12.12 -7.52 8.37
CA ILE A 138 -12.32 -7.42 6.91
C ILE A 138 -11.91 -8.72 6.21
N ALA A 139 -11.00 -9.50 6.79
CA ALA A 139 -10.48 -10.74 6.21
C ALA A 139 -11.51 -11.88 6.22
#